data_02b92de4a810d38aa54a3572158eba68
#
_entry.id   02b92de4a810d38aa54a3572158eba68
#
_cell.length_a   1.000
_cell.length_b   1.000
_cell.length_c   1.000
_cell.angle_alpha   90.00
_cell.angle_beta   90.00
_cell.angle_gamma   90.00
#
_symmetry.space_group_name_H-M   'P 1'
#
loop_
_entity.id
_entity.type
_entity.pdbx_description
1 polymer ?
#
loop_
_entity_poly.entity_id
_entity_poly.type
_entity_poly.pdbx_seq_one_letter_code
_entity_poly.pdbx_strand_id
1 'polypeptide(L)'
;MFTDNSVGVTYRGRSLADPVRNYGTAFSNMHRELYRSYSDGNVVVVQLALQGTHDGPLQLPFGEPANTGKKMDAPCCDVFELVDGKIKRFDCYPEGSIILAQLGVLNNLDAALSH
;
A
#
# COMPACT_ATOMS: atom_id res chain seq x y z
N MET A 1 7.33 -13.72 -2.90
CA MET A 1 7.71 -12.75 -1.85
C MET A 1 7.14 -11.38 -2.18
N PHE A 2 6.48 -10.78 -1.23
CA PHE A 2 5.89 -9.44 -1.35
C PHE A 2 6.42 -8.56 -0.22
N THR A 3 6.90 -7.36 -0.55
CA THR A 3 7.35 -6.38 0.44
C THR A 3 6.54 -5.09 0.28
N ASP A 4 5.90 -4.66 1.37
CA ASP A 4 5.28 -3.34 1.45
C ASP A 4 6.31 -2.37 2.04
N ASN A 5 6.88 -1.52 1.21
CA ASN A 5 7.96 -0.63 1.61
C ASN A 5 7.49 0.63 2.35
N SER A 6 6.18 0.88 2.41
CA SER A 6 5.64 1.97 3.24
C SER A 6 5.75 1.66 4.74
N VAL A 7 5.77 0.38 5.10
CA VAL A 7 5.85 -0.09 6.49
C VAL A 7 7.04 -1.02 6.74
N GLY A 8 7.79 -1.38 5.69
CA GLY A 8 8.98 -2.22 5.80
C GLY A 8 8.69 -3.68 6.15
N VAL A 9 7.55 -4.21 5.76
CA VAL A 9 7.14 -5.58 6.06
C VAL A 9 7.21 -6.45 4.83
N THR A 10 7.82 -7.64 4.97
CA THR A 10 7.92 -8.64 3.89
C THR A 10 7.03 -9.84 4.23
N TYR A 11 6.27 -10.29 3.25
CA TYR A 11 5.36 -11.43 3.33
C TYR A 11 5.85 -12.57 2.44
N ARG A 12 5.73 -13.81 2.93
CA ARG A 12 6.15 -15.01 2.20
C ARG A 12 5.15 -16.14 2.46
N GLY A 13 5.00 -17.05 1.47
CA GLY A 13 4.15 -18.22 1.61
C GLY A 13 2.71 -17.85 1.94
N ARG A 14 2.16 -18.43 2.99
CA ARG A 14 0.75 -18.19 3.40
C ARG A 14 0.49 -16.77 3.83
N SER A 15 1.49 -16.07 4.38
CA SER A 15 1.33 -14.68 4.81
C SER A 15 1.14 -13.70 3.65
N LEU A 16 1.34 -14.13 2.41
CA LEU A 16 1.07 -13.31 1.22
C LEU A 16 -0.40 -12.85 1.14
N ALA A 17 -1.32 -13.57 1.76
CA ALA A 17 -2.72 -13.18 1.79
C ALA A 17 -3.03 -12.06 2.81
N ASP A 18 -2.16 -11.84 3.79
CA ASP A 18 -2.41 -10.90 4.90
C ASP A 18 -2.59 -9.45 4.43
N PRO A 19 -1.69 -8.87 3.59
CA PRO A 19 -1.89 -7.50 3.12
C PRO A 19 -3.15 -7.37 2.25
N VAL A 20 -3.50 -8.37 1.47
CA VAL A 20 -4.72 -8.35 0.65
C VAL A 20 -5.96 -8.29 1.55
N ARG A 21 -6.00 -9.08 2.61
CA ARG A 21 -7.11 -9.04 3.58
C ARG A 21 -7.17 -7.73 4.32
N ASN A 22 -6.03 -7.22 4.78
CA ASN A 22 -5.97 -5.97 5.54
C ASN A 22 -6.51 -4.80 4.71
N TYR A 23 -6.00 -4.62 3.50
CA TYR A 23 -6.44 -3.53 2.63
C TYR A 23 -7.86 -3.76 2.10
N GLY A 24 -8.22 -4.99 1.78
CA GLY A 24 -9.59 -5.33 1.34
C GLY A 24 -10.63 -5.12 2.42
N THR A 25 -10.27 -5.31 3.70
CA THR A 25 -11.16 -5.03 4.84
C THR A 25 -11.27 -3.53 5.08
N ALA A 26 -10.16 -2.81 5.02
CA ALA A 26 -10.12 -1.35 5.25
C ALA A 26 -10.79 -0.56 4.12
N PHE A 27 -10.65 -1.02 2.89
CA PHE A 27 -11.13 -0.36 1.68
C PHE A 27 -11.88 -1.37 0.83
N SER A 28 -13.18 -1.55 1.09
CA SER A 28 -13.99 -2.57 0.41
C SER A 28 -14.09 -2.36 -1.09
N ASN A 29 -13.96 -1.11 -1.56
CA ASN A 29 -13.99 -0.73 -2.96
C ASN A 29 -12.60 -0.39 -3.51
N MET A 30 -11.54 -0.94 -2.92
CA MET A 30 -10.16 -0.67 -3.34
C MET A 30 -9.95 -1.07 -4.80
N HIS A 31 -9.34 -0.16 -5.56
CA HIS A 31 -8.95 -0.38 -6.95
C HIS A 31 -7.67 0.39 -7.27
N ARG A 32 -7.08 0.07 -8.41
CA ARG A 32 -5.83 0.67 -8.88
C ARG A 32 -6.05 1.30 -10.24
N GLU A 33 -5.58 2.54 -10.38
CA GLU A 33 -5.53 3.20 -11.67
C GLU A 33 -4.09 3.18 -12.18
N LEU A 34 -3.84 2.51 -13.31
CA LEU A 34 -2.51 2.35 -13.87
C LEU A 34 -2.17 3.53 -14.76
N TYR A 35 -1.02 4.16 -14.53
CA TYR A 35 -0.55 5.31 -15.31
C TYR A 35 0.48 4.92 -16.34
N ARG A 36 1.55 4.25 -15.91
CA ARG A 36 2.69 3.89 -16.76
C ARG A 36 3.30 2.57 -16.32
N SER A 37 3.89 1.86 -17.29
CA SER A 37 4.71 0.69 -17.01
C SER A 37 6.01 0.77 -17.77
N TYR A 38 7.06 0.24 -17.16
CA TYR A 38 8.39 0.15 -17.72
C TYR A 38 8.90 -1.27 -17.53
N SER A 39 9.64 -1.79 -18.50
CA SER A 39 10.25 -3.09 -18.36
C SER A 39 11.71 -3.06 -18.79
N ASP A 40 12.54 -3.78 -18.06
CA ASP A 40 13.96 -3.97 -18.37
C ASP A 40 14.35 -5.39 -17.99
N GLY A 41 14.59 -6.24 -18.99
CA GLY A 41 14.85 -7.65 -18.77
C GLY A 41 13.68 -8.32 -18.04
N ASN A 42 13.96 -8.85 -16.84
CA ASN A 42 13.00 -9.56 -16.02
C ASN A 42 12.31 -8.65 -14.98
N VAL A 43 12.54 -7.34 -15.06
CA VAL A 43 11.97 -6.37 -14.10
C VAL A 43 10.89 -5.55 -14.80
N VAL A 44 9.74 -5.46 -14.16
CA VAL A 44 8.62 -4.60 -14.59
C VAL A 44 8.31 -3.62 -13.48
N VAL A 45 8.23 -2.33 -13.83
CA VAL A 45 7.90 -1.25 -12.91
C VAL A 45 6.57 -0.64 -13.35
N VAL A 46 5.62 -0.51 -12.43
CA VAL A 46 4.29 0.05 -12.70
C VAL A 46 4.05 1.24 -11.78
N GLN A 47 3.73 2.38 -12.38
CA GLN A 47 3.27 3.57 -11.66
C GLN A 47 1.76 3.62 -11.69
N LEU A 48 1.14 3.78 -10.53
CA LEU A 48 -0.32 3.70 -10.37
C LEU A 48 -0.79 4.58 -9.21
N ALA A 49 -2.10 4.71 -9.08
CA ALA A 49 -2.73 5.22 -7.87
C ALA A 49 -3.51 4.11 -7.19
N LEU A 50 -3.42 4.06 -5.86
CA LEU A 50 -4.28 3.24 -5.01
C LEU A 50 -5.48 4.09 -4.63
N GLN A 51 -6.68 3.61 -4.91
CA GLN A 51 -7.93 4.33 -4.70
C GLN A 51 -8.91 3.48 -3.91
N GLY A 52 -9.70 4.12 -3.06
CA GLY A 52 -10.74 3.45 -2.28
C GLY A 52 -11.28 4.34 -1.16
N THR A 53 -12.32 3.87 -0.50
CA THR A 53 -12.91 4.54 0.67
C THR A 53 -12.56 3.75 1.93
N HIS A 54 -12.06 4.43 2.96
CA HIS A 54 -11.71 3.82 4.24
C HIS A 54 -13.01 3.53 5.03
N ASP A 55 -13.57 2.35 4.82
CA ASP A 55 -14.85 1.93 5.40
C ASP A 55 -14.73 0.73 6.36
N GLY A 56 -13.52 0.31 6.67
CA GLY A 56 -13.25 -0.77 7.61
C GLY A 56 -11.94 -0.58 8.36
N PRO A 57 -11.60 -1.46 9.30
CA PRO A 57 -10.37 -1.32 10.07
C PRO A 57 -9.13 -1.56 9.21
N LEU A 58 -8.12 -0.70 9.37
CA LEU A 58 -6.81 -0.84 8.73
C LEU A 58 -5.77 -1.14 9.80
N GLN A 59 -5.17 -2.32 9.74
CA GLN A 59 -4.12 -2.70 10.68
C GLN A 59 -2.75 -2.25 10.18
N LEU A 60 -2.09 -1.43 10.98
CA LEU A 60 -0.74 -0.93 10.74
C LEU A 60 0.20 -1.42 11.84
N PRO A 61 1.52 -1.48 11.59
CA PRO A 61 2.47 -1.92 12.62
C PRO A 61 2.44 -1.10 13.91
N PHE A 62 2.02 0.17 13.83
CA PHE A 62 1.95 1.10 14.96
C PHE A 62 0.53 1.30 15.51
N GLY A 63 -0.46 0.60 14.97
CA GLY A 63 -1.85 0.70 15.47
C GLY A 63 -2.89 0.47 14.41
N GLU A 64 -4.14 0.56 14.82
CA GLU A 64 -5.31 0.38 13.98
C GLU A 64 -6.19 1.63 14.05
N PRO A 65 -6.09 2.57 13.08
CA PRO A 65 -6.98 3.71 13.06
C PRO A 65 -8.42 3.28 12.78
N ALA A 66 -9.36 3.93 13.43
CA ALA A 66 -10.78 3.72 13.15
C ALA A 66 -11.09 4.12 11.70
N ASN A 67 -12.08 3.44 11.09
CA ASN A 67 -12.51 3.80 9.74
C ASN A 67 -13.03 5.23 9.68
N THR A 68 -12.52 5.99 8.73
CA THR A 68 -12.77 7.44 8.63
C THR A 68 -13.86 7.79 7.64
N GLY A 69 -14.24 6.86 6.76
CA GLY A 69 -15.13 7.14 5.63
C GLY A 69 -14.51 8.01 4.54
N LYS A 70 -13.23 8.36 4.67
CA LYS A 70 -12.53 9.22 3.71
C LYS A 70 -11.99 8.44 2.55
N LYS A 71 -11.82 9.12 1.42
CA LYS A 71 -11.29 8.51 0.21
C LYS A 71 -9.77 8.54 0.19
N MET A 72 -9.20 7.43 -0.28
CA MET A 72 -7.78 7.31 -0.59
C MET A 72 -7.58 7.45 -2.10
N ASP A 73 -6.63 8.28 -2.49
CA ASP A 73 -6.13 8.41 -3.86
C ASP A 73 -4.65 8.75 -3.76
N ALA A 74 -3.81 7.73 -3.71
CA ALA A 74 -2.41 7.92 -3.41
C ALA A 74 -1.50 7.29 -4.47
N PRO A 75 -0.41 7.96 -4.84
CA PRO A 75 0.57 7.40 -5.77
C PRO A 75 1.20 6.14 -5.20
N CYS A 76 1.48 5.19 -6.09
CA CYS A 76 2.17 3.96 -5.75
C CYS A 76 3.07 3.55 -6.90
N CYS A 77 4.19 2.93 -6.58
CA CYS A 77 5.08 2.32 -7.55
C CYS A 77 5.29 0.86 -7.17
N ASP A 78 4.97 -0.04 -8.09
CA ASP A 78 5.15 -1.47 -7.91
C ASP A 78 6.30 -1.96 -8.77
N VAL A 79 7.20 -2.76 -8.18
CA VAL A 79 8.33 -3.37 -8.88
C VAL A 79 8.19 -4.88 -8.82
N PHE A 80 8.17 -5.52 -9.99
CA PHE A 80 8.04 -6.97 -10.12
C PHE A 80 9.32 -7.55 -10.69
N GLU A 81 9.83 -8.61 -10.08
CA GLU A 81 10.90 -9.43 -10.63
C GLU A 81 10.32 -10.76 -11.08
N LEU A 82 10.55 -11.09 -12.37
CA LEU A 82 10.00 -12.29 -13.00
C LEU A 82 11.08 -13.35 -13.18
N VAL A 83 10.70 -14.61 -13.02
CA VAL A 83 11.52 -15.77 -13.37
C VAL A 83 10.64 -16.73 -14.13
N ASP A 84 11.05 -17.09 -15.36
CA ASP A 84 10.30 -17.99 -16.24
C ASP A 84 8.85 -17.56 -16.45
N GLY A 85 8.62 -16.23 -16.59
CA GLY A 85 7.30 -15.65 -16.79
C GLY A 85 6.44 -15.58 -15.52
N LYS A 86 6.99 -15.95 -14.37
CA LYS A 86 6.27 -15.92 -13.08
C LYS A 86 6.85 -14.87 -12.16
N ILE A 87 5.99 -14.24 -11.36
CA ILE A 87 6.42 -13.25 -10.37
C ILE A 87 7.15 -13.97 -9.24
N LYS A 88 8.43 -13.70 -9.09
CA LYS A 88 9.26 -14.19 -7.98
C LYS A 88 9.24 -13.22 -6.81
N ARG A 89 9.27 -11.92 -7.11
CA ARG A 89 9.34 -10.87 -6.12
C ARG A 89 8.45 -9.70 -6.53
N PHE A 90 7.73 -9.16 -5.57
CA PHE A 90 6.91 -7.97 -5.73
C PHE A 90 7.24 -7.01 -4.60
N ASP A 91 7.73 -5.82 -4.96
CA ASP A 91 7.96 -4.73 -4.03
C ASP A 91 6.93 -3.63 -4.31
N CYS A 92 6.20 -3.24 -3.29
CA CYS A 92 5.22 -2.16 -3.36
C CYS A 92 5.75 -0.93 -2.62
N TYR A 93 5.74 0.22 -3.30
CA TYR A 93 6.19 1.50 -2.74
C TYR A 93 5.04 2.50 -2.74
N PRO A 94 4.01 2.29 -1.89
CA PRO A 94 2.93 3.26 -1.78
C PRO A 94 3.38 4.49 -1.02
N GLU A 95 2.80 5.63 -1.36
CA GLU A 95 3.03 6.87 -0.62
C GLU A 95 2.22 6.84 0.69
N GLY A 96 2.74 6.11 1.68
CA GLY A 96 2.04 5.88 2.94
C GLY A 96 1.69 7.14 3.70
N SER A 97 2.55 8.15 3.69
CA SER A 97 2.27 9.44 4.33
C SER A 97 1.10 10.17 3.68
N ILE A 98 0.96 10.07 2.35
CA ILE A 98 -0.17 10.67 1.63
C ILE A 98 -1.46 9.93 2.00
N ILE A 99 -1.43 8.59 2.06
CA ILE A 99 -2.59 7.79 2.49
C ILE A 99 -3.03 8.23 3.89
N LEU A 100 -2.11 8.28 4.84
CA LEU A 100 -2.42 8.67 6.21
C LEU A 100 -2.95 10.10 6.31
N ALA A 101 -2.37 11.02 5.53
CA ALA A 101 -2.84 12.40 5.48
C ALA A 101 -4.27 12.49 4.93
N GLN A 102 -4.57 11.75 3.85
CA GLN A 102 -5.91 11.73 3.26
C GLN A 102 -6.95 11.14 4.20
N LEU A 103 -6.58 10.16 5.01
CA LEU A 103 -7.46 9.57 6.01
C LEU A 103 -7.59 10.44 7.27
N GLY A 104 -6.81 11.51 7.38
CA GLY A 104 -6.86 12.42 8.51
C GLY A 104 -6.20 11.91 9.78
N VAL A 105 -5.37 10.86 9.70
CA VAL A 105 -4.72 10.26 10.87
C VAL A 105 -3.38 10.94 11.24
N LEU A 106 -2.93 11.93 10.46
CA LEU A 106 -1.74 12.72 10.76
C LEU A 106 -2.04 14.04 11.50
N ASN A 107 -3.24 14.18 12.07
CA ASN A 107 -3.68 15.44 12.69
C ASN A 107 -2.89 15.82 13.94
N ASN A 108 -2.11 14.91 14.50
CA ASN A 108 -1.34 15.14 15.72
C ASN A 108 0.15 15.36 15.45
N LEU A 109 0.48 15.82 14.26
CA LEU A 109 1.87 16.05 13.86
C LEU A 109 2.53 17.12 14.72
N ASP A 110 1.80 18.15 15.13
CA ASP A 110 2.32 19.22 15.99
C ASP A 110 2.85 18.68 17.31
N ALA A 111 2.17 17.70 17.91
CA ALA A 111 2.65 17.07 19.14
C ALA A 111 3.97 16.32 18.92
N ALA A 112 4.16 15.71 17.74
CA ALA A 112 5.41 15.05 17.39
C ALA A 112 6.55 16.04 17.14
N LEU A 113 6.24 17.23 16.63
CA LEU A 113 7.23 18.26 16.33
C LEU A 113 7.66 19.09 17.55
N SER A 114 6.92 19.03 18.64
CA SER A 114 7.22 19.81 19.86
C SER A 114 8.28 19.20 20.74
N HIS A 115 8.90 18.13 20.31
CA HIS A 115 9.99 17.45 21.00
C HIS A 115 11.32 17.74 20.31
#